data_cb5f664c30971a17c2c9604c0684d50f
#
_entry.id   cb5f664c30971a17c2c9604c0684d50f
#
_cell.length_a   1.000
_cell.length_b   1.000
_cell.length_c   1.000
_cell.angle_alpha   90.00
_cell.angle_beta   90.00
_cell.angle_gamma   90.00
#
_symmetry.space_group_name_H-M   'P 1'
#
loop_
_entity.id
_entity.type
_entity.pdbx_description
1 polymer ?
#
loop_
_entity_poly.entity_id
_entity_poly.type
_entity_poly.pdbx_seq_one_letter_code
_entity_poly.pdbx_strand_id
1 'polypeptide(L)'
;MSKTGKTILIVLLIALALIVGTFLLVCALWSGALNFMLPNEIATYYSPDGEYSLVFEQMGDPAWPFGPTDVRLTLKNNNGKIIERVSTQLNDDGTNASENNIASISWNSDEVVVVLRASEMKDKEVSIAYNKS
;
A
#
# COMPACT_ATOMS: atom_id res chain seq x y z
N MET A 1 30.07 -18.75 43.99
CA MET A 1 30.57 -17.88 42.90
C MET A 1 31.40 -16.75 43.50
N SER A 2 32.55 -16.50 42.98
CA SER A 2 33.42 -15.41 43.42
C SER A 2 32.78 -14.04 43.12
N LYS A 3 33.27 -12.97 43.77
CA LYS A 3 32.84 -11.60 43.47
C LYS A 3 33.05 -11.27 42.00
N THR A 4 34.18 -11.68 41.41
CA THR A 4 34.50 -11.49 40.00
C THR A 4 33.50 -12.22 39.12
N GLY A 5 33.14 -13.47 39.46
CA GLY A 5 32.15 -14.24 38.69
C GLY A 5 30.75 -13.59 38.69
N LYS A 6 30.33 -13.08 39.88
CA LYS A 6 29.06 -12.35 39.96
C LYS A 6 29.07 -11.08 39.14
N THR A 7 30.16 -10.31 39.15
CA THR A 7 30.29 -9.08 38.35
C THR A 7 30.24 -9.41 36.88
N ILE A 8 30.94 -10.42 36.41
CA ILE A 8 30.91 -10.86 35.00
C ILE A 8 29.50 -11.26 34.60
N LEU A 9 28.80 -12.02 35.44
CA LEU A 9 27.43 -12.44 35.17
C LEU A 9 26.50 -11.24 35.02
N ILE A 10 26.61 -10.26 35.92
CA ILE A 10 25.78 -9.03 35.89
C ILE A 10 26.05 -8.25 34.60
N VAL A 11 27.31 -8.09 34.22
CA VAL A 11 27.69 -7.37 32.99
C VAL A 11 27.11 -8.07 31.77
N LEU A 12 27.20 -9.42 31.71
CA LEU A 12 26.64 -10.20 30.63
C LEU A 12 25.12 -10.06 30.54
N LEU A 13 24.42 -10.05 31.68
CA LEU A 13 22.97 -9.87 31.71
C LEU A 13 22.57 -8.48 31.23
N ILE A 14 23.30 -7.44 31.64
CA ILE A 14 23.06 -6.05 31.18
C ILE A 14 23.28 -5.97 29.67
N ALA A 15 24.38 -6.53 29.17
CA ALA A 15 24.67 -6.54 27.74
C ALA A 15 23.58 -7.26 26.94
N LEU A 16 23.12 -8.40 27.41
CA LEU A 16 22.02 -9.13 26.79
C LEU A 16 20.71 -8.32 26.79
N ALA A 17 20.38 -7.68 27.91
CA ALA A 17 19.20 -6.84 28.01
C ALA A 17 19.23 -5.67 27.02
N LEU A 18 20.41 -5.02 26.86
CA LEU A 18 20.58 -3.95 25.89
C LEU A 18 20.42 -4.44 24.46
N ILE A 19 20.97 -5.59 24.12
CA ILE A 19 20.85 -6.19 22.78
C ILE A 19 19.38 -6.51 22.48
N VAL A 20 18.70 -7.17 23.38
CA VAL A 20 17.27 -7.53 23.22
C VAL A 20 16.42 -6.28 23.12
N GLY A 21 16.64 -5.28 23.98
CA GLY A 21 15.91 -4.02 23.97
C GLY A 21 16.09 -3.25 22.66
N THR A 22 17.32 -3.17 22.15
CA THR A 22 17.63 -2.54 20.87
C THR A 22 16.96 -3.27 19.72
N PHE A 23 17.01 -4.60 19.72
CA PHE A 23 16.38 -5.42 18.70
C PHE A 23 14.85 -5.20 18.65
N LEU A 24 14.20 -5.21 19.82
CA LEU A 24 12.76 -4.97 19.92
C LEU A 24 12.40 -3.55 19.43
N LEU A 25 13.21 -2.55 19.78
CA LEU A 25 12.99 -1.18 19.31
C LEU A 25 13.10 -1.06 17.79
N VAL A 26 14.12 -1.68 17.21
CA VAL A 26 14.29 -1.69 15.75
C VAL A 26 13.12 -2.40 15.08
N CYS A 27 12.67 -3.54 15.61
CA CYS A 27 11.50 -4.26 15.09
C CYS A 27 10.23 -3.40 15.14
N ALA A 28 10.02 -2.67 16.25
CA ALA A 28 8.87 -1.78 16.40
C ALA A 28 8.90 -0.62 15.38
N LEU A 29 10.08 -0.02 15.17
CA LEU A 29 10.26 1.05 14.20
C LEU A 29 10.05 0.54 12.76
N TRP A 30 10.57 -0.65 12.44
CA TRP A 30 10.36 -1.28 11.13
C TRP A 30 8.89 -1.61 10.87
N SER A 31 8.18 -2.11 11.86
CA SER A 31 6.74 -2.39 11.75
C SER A 31 5.95 -1.13 11.44
N GLY A 32 6.27 -0.01 12.10
CA GLY A 32 5.67 1.29 11.82
C GLY A 32 5.99 1.78 10.41
N ALA A 33 7.25 1.67 9.97
CA ALA A 33 7.66 2.02 8.62
C ALA A 33 6.99 1.14 7.57
N LEU A 34 6.88 -0.17 7.82
CA LEU A 34 6.19 -1.10 6.92
C LEU A 34 4.71 -0.77 6.78
N ASN A 35 4.03 -0.45 7.88
CA ASN A 35 2.63 -0.04 7.84
C ASN A 35 2.42 1.24 7.02
N PHE A 36 3.37 2.17 7.08
CA PHE A 36 3.35 3.38 6.27
C PHE A 36 3.56 3.07 4.78
N MET A 37 4.38 2.07 4.46
CA MET A 37 4.68 1.68 3.07
C MET A 37 3.67 0.70 2.48
N LEU A 38 2.87 0.03 3.31
CA LEU A 38 1.89 -0.94 2.84
C LEU A 38 0.72 -0.23 2.16
N PRO A 39 0.20 -0.81 1.05
CA PRO A 39 -0.97 -0.25 0.40
C PRO A 39 -2.20 -0.37 1.31
N ASN A 40 -3.01 0.67 1.32
CA ASN A 40 -4.31 0.66 1.97
C ASN A 40 -5.39 0.40 0.92
N GLU A 41 -6.01 -0.76 0.96
CA GLU A 41 -7.10 -1.11 0.04
C GLU A 41 -8.31 -0.23 0.34
N ILE A 42 -8.80 0.46 -0.69
CA ILE A 42 -9.98 1.32 -0.59
C ILE A 42 -11.21 0.57 -1.06
N ALA A 43 -11.13 -0.11 -2.20
CA ALA A 43 -12.25 -0.84 -2.78
C ALA A 43 -11.76 -1.91 -3.75
N THR A 44 -12.58 -2.94 -3.94
CA THR A 44 -12.36 -3.97 -4.96
C THR A 44 -13.61 -4.05 -5.84
N TYR A 45 -13.40 -4.04 -7.14
CA TYR A 45 -14.45 -4.11 -8.16
C TYR A 45 -14.28 -5.38 -8.97
N TYR A 46 -15.39 -6.04 -9.26
CA TYR A 46 -15.39 -7.30 -10.00
C TYR A 46 -15.95 -7.09 -11.40
N SER A 47 -15.36 -7.79 -12.39
CA SER A 47 -15.94 -7.80 -13.74
C SER A 47 -17.32 -8.51 -13.73
N PRO A 48 -18.20 -8.17 -14.68
CA PRO A 48 -19.55 -8.77 -14.71
C PRO A 48 -19.55 -10.30 -14.83
N ASP A 49 -18.52 -10.87 -15.50
CA ASP A 49 -18.38 -12.33 -15.67
C ASP A 49 -17.62 -13.00 -14.49
N GLY A 50 -17.11 -12.22 -13.53
CA GLY A 50 -16.34 -12.74 -12.40
C GLY A 50 -14.92 -13.18 -12.71
N GLU A 51 -14.45 -12.97 -13.93
CA GLU A 51 -13.12 -13.41 -14.39
C GLU A 51 -11.99 -12.53 -13.84
N TYR A 52 -12.29 -11.28 -13.51
CA TYR A 52 -11.30 -10.28 -13.09
C TYR A 52 -11.77 -9.50 -11.88
N SER A 53 -10.79 -9.05 -11.10
CA SER A 53 -11.02 -8.07 -10.03
C SER A 53 -10.03 -6.92 -10.16
N LEU A 54 -10.49 -5.72 -9.81
CA LEU A 54 -9.68 -4.51 -9.82
C LEU A 54 -9.63 -3.97 -8.38
N VAL A 55 -8.44 -3.90 -7.82
CA VAL A 55 -8.21 -3.37 -6.47
C VAL A 55 -7.73 -1.94 -6.56
N PHE A 56 -8.43 -1.04 -5.90
CA PHE A 56 -8.07 0.36 -5.78
C PHE A 56 -7.43 0.59 -4.42
N GLU A 57 -6.19 1.04 -4.40
CA GLU A 57 -5.37 1.16 -3.20
C GLU A 57 -4.73 2.55 -3.11
N GLN A 58 -4.59 3.05 -1.88
CA GLN A 58 -3.78 4.24 -1.60
C GLN A 58 -2.41 3.79 -1.11
N MET A 59 -1.36 4.42 -1.66
CA MET A 59 0.03 4.13 -1.31
C MET A 59 0.58 5.24 -0.42
N GLY A 60 0.59 5.00 0.91
CA GLY A 60 1.05 5.99 1.88
C GLY A 60 0.05 7.11 2.15
N ASP A 61 0.50 8.16 2.78
CA ASP A 61 -0.32 9.34 3.08
C ASP A 61 -0.21 10.39 1.96
N PRO A 62 -1.20 11.29 1.82
CA PRO A 62 -1.07 12.42 0.90
C PRO A 62 0.17 13.26 1.23
N ALA A 63 0.83 13.80 0.21
CA ALA A 63 1.98 14.68 0.41
C ALA A 63 1.56 15.95 1.15
N TRP A 64 2.28 16.26 2.21
CA TRP A 64 1.97 17.44 3.05
C TRP A 64 2.47 18.72 2.37
N PRO A 65 1.76 19.88 2.50
CA PRO A 65 0.49 20.09 3.19
C PRO A 65 -0.78 19.82 2.36
N PHE A 66 -0.76 19.89 1.05
CA PHE A 66 -1.91 19.74 0.16
C PHE A 66 -1.50 19.04 -1.15
N GLY A 67 -0.50 18.16 -1.03
CA GLY A 67 0.07 17.49 -2.20
C GLY A 67 -0.75 16.32 -2.71
N PRO A 68 -0.29 15.69 -3.79
CA PRO A 68 -0.99 14.57 -4.40
C PRO A 68 -0.99 13.33 -3.50
N THR A 69 -1.99 12.49 -3.70
CA THR A 69 -2.11 11.18 -3.08
C THR A 69 -1.72 10.10 -4.10
N ASP A 70 -0.78 9.24 -3.74
CA ASP A 70 -0.39 8.14 -4.59
C ASP A 70 -1.43 7.03 -4.49
N VAL A 71 -1.92 6.57 -5.63
CA VAL A 71 -2.89 5.47 -5.72
C VAL A 71 -2.41 4.42 -6.70
N ARG A 72 -2.93 3.22 -6.55
CA ARG A 72 -2.58 2.09 -7.40
C ARG A 72 -3.83 1.30 -7.77
N LEU A 73 -3.93 0.94 -9.03
CA LEU A 73 -4.92 0.01 -9.55
C LEU A 73 -4.24 -1.32 -9.83
N THR A 74 -4.73 -2.40 -9.23
CA THR A 74 -4.21 -3.75 -9.41
C THR A 74 -5.27 -4.62 -10.05
N LEU A 75 -4.99 -5.11 -11.25
CA LEU A 75 -5.87 -6.04 -11.94
C LEU A 75 -5.43 -7.47 -11.63
N LYS A 76 -6.38 -8.30 -11.18
CA LYS A 76 -6.16 -9.71 -10.86
C LYS A 76 -7.11 -10.58 -11.65
N ASN A 77 -6.69 -11.82 -11.94
CA ASN A 77 -7.58 -12.83 -12.50
C ASN A 77 -8.40 -13.51 -11.38
N ASN A 78 -9.29 -14.43 -11.76
CA ASN A 78 -10.14 -15.15 -10.81
C ASN A 78 -9.37 -16.11 -9.88
N ASN A 79 -8.11 -16.41 -10.19
CA ASN A 79 -7.22 -17.20 -9.32
C ASN A 79 -6.43 -16.33 -8.33
N GLY A 80 -6.63 -15.01 -8.35
CA GLY A 80 -5.92 -14.07 -7.51
C GLY A 80 -4.54 -13.67 -8.04
N LYS A 81 -4.18 -14.11 -9.26
CA LYS A 81 -2.91 -13.74 -9.88
C LYS A 81 -2.97 -12.30 -10.38
N ILE A 82 -1.93 -11.53 -10.06
CA ILE A 82 -1.81 -10.14 -10.52
C ILE A 82 -1.45 -10.13 -12.00
N ILE A 83 -2.28 -9.46 -12.80
CA ILE A 83 -2.05 -9.26 -14.23
C ILE A 83 -1.21 -8.00 -14.44
N GLU A 84 -1.63 -6.90 -13.84
CA GLU A 84 -0.93 -5.61 -13.97
C GLU A 84 -1.24 -4.69 -12.79
N ARG A 85 -0.28 -3.83 -12.47
CA ARG A 85 -0.43 -2.75 -11.52
C ARG A 85 -0.12 -1.43 -12.21
N VAL A 86 -0.98 -0.45 -12.04
CA VAL A 86 -0.79 0.91 -12.55
C VAL A 86 -0.82 1.88 -11.38
N SER A 87 0.26 2.62 -11.20
CA SER A 87 0.36 3.65 -10.17
C SER A 87 0.14 5.02 -10.79
N THR A 88 -0.60 5.87 -10.10
CA THR A 88 -0.85 7.24 -10.53
C THR A 88 -1.07 8.12 -9.31
N GLN A 89 -1.32 9.40 -9.54
CA GLN A 89 -1.54 10.37 -8.47
C GLN A 89 -2.90 11.04 -8.62
N LEU A 90 -3.52 11.34 -7.47
CA LEU A 90 -4.75 12.12 -7.39
C LEU A 90 -4.44 13.46 -6.72
N ASN A 91 -4.84 14.55 -7.36
CA ASN A 91 -4.76 15.89 -6.79
C ASN A 91 -6.12 16.26 -6.20
N ASP A 92 -6.29 16.00 -4.92
CA ASP A 92 -7.57 16.15 -4.22
C ASP A 92 -7.40 16.93 -2.90
N ASP A 93 -6.65 18.02 -2.96
CA ASP A 93 -6.42 18.96 -1.84
C ASP A 93 -5.83 18.26 -0.59
N GLY A 94 -4.94 17.28 -0.80
CA GLY A 94 -4.30 16.57 0.30
C GLY A 94 -5.22 15.60 1.04
N THR A 95 -6.38 15.26 0.50
CA THR A 95 -7.29 14.30 1.11
C THR A 95 -6.91 12.86 0.78
N ASN A 96 -7.31 11.93 1.64
CA ASN A 96 -7.17 10.51 1.36
C ASN A 96 -8.06 10.10 0.19
N ALA A 97 -7.59 9.13 -0.58
CA ALA A 97 -8.38 8.56 -1.65
C ALA A 97 -9.60 7.79 -1.10
N SER A 98 -10.68 7.78 -1.85
CA SER A 98 -11.91 7.08 -1.52
C SER A 98 -12.56 6.52 -2.79
N GLU A 99 -13.63 5.75 -2.62
CA GLU A 99 -14.41 5.25 -3.76
C GLU A 99 -14.93 6.38 -4.65
N ASN A 100 -15.13 7.56 -4.11
CA ASN A 100 -15.59 8.73 -4.86
C ASN A 100 -14.59 9.20 -5.92
N ASN A 101 -13.33 8.80 -5.81
CA ASN A 101 -12.31 9.09 -6.81
C ASN A 101 -12.43 8.21 -8.07
N ILE A 102 -13.26 7.17 -8.04
CA ILE A 102 -13.59 6.36 -9.20
C ILE A 102 -14.85 6.94 -9.85
N ALA A 103 -14.69 7.58 -10.99
CA ALA A 103 -15.82 8.15 -11.73
C ALA A 103 -16.58 7.08 -12.50
N SER A 104 -15.85 6.15 -13.14
CA SER A 104 -16.45 5.03 -13.87
C SER A 104 -15.44 3.90 -14.07
N ILE A 105 -15.96 2.68 -14.23
CA ILE A 105 -15.20 1.50 -14.61
C ILE A 105 -15.93 0.84 -15.76
N SER A 106 -15.23 0.64 -16.88
CA SER A 106 -15.77 -0.02 -18.08
C SER A 106 -15.00 -1.30 -18.34
N TRP A 107 -15.68 -2.43 -18.22
CA TRP A 107 -15.12 -3.75 -18.49
C TRP A 107 -15.37 -4.11 -19.96
N ASN A 108 -14.35 -3.94 -20.77
CA ASN A 108 -14.43 -4.23 -22.21
C ASN A 108 -13.93 -5.66 -22.51
N SER A 109 -13.93 -6.06 -23.75
CA SER A 109 -13.54 -7.43 -24.15
C SER A 109 -12.07 -7.74 -23.93
N ASP A 110 -11.19 -6.73 -24.01
CA ASP A 110 -9.73 -6.89 -23.99
C ASP A 110 -9.04 -6.03 -22.91
N GLU A 111 -9.76 -5.10 -22.31
CA GLU A 111 -9.21 -4.20 -21.29
C GLU A 111 -10.30 -3.70 -20.32
N VAL A 112 -9.87 -3.24 -19.16
CA VAL A 112 -10.71 -2.45 -18.25
C VAL A 112 -10.26 -0.99 -18.34
N VAL A 113 -11.21 -0.07 -18.44
CA VAL A 113 -10.96 1.36 -18.47
C VAL A 113 -11.53 1.98 -17.20
N VAL A 114 -10.68 2.65 -16.45
CA VAL A 114 -11.03 3.31 -15.20
C VAL A 114 -10.87 4.81 -15.38
N VAL A 115 -11.90 5.56 -15.04
CA VAL A 115 -11.83 7.03 -15.03
C VAL A 115 -11.72 7.49 -13.58
N LEU A 116 -10.60 8.14 -13.28
CA LEU A 116 -10.31 8.71 -11.97
C LEU A 116 -10.66 10.20 -11.97
N ARG A 117 -11.21 10.65 -10.84
CA ARG A 117 -11.53 12.07 -10.64
C ARG A 117 -11.04 12.55 -9.28
N ALA A 118 -10.70 13.82 -9.22
CA ALA A 118 -10.32 14.52 -8.00
C ALA A 118 -10.62 16.00 -8.15
N SER A 119 -10.70 16.73 -7.03
CA SER A 119 -11.15 18.13 -7.02
C SER A 119 -10.23 19.09 -7.77
N GLU A 120 -8.94 18.79 -7.84
CA GLU A 120 -7.92 19.69 -8.41
C GLU A 120 -7.27 19.15 -9.68
N MET A 121 -7.93 18.24 -10.37
CA MET A 121 -7.42 17.67 -11.61
C MET A 121 -8.56 17.36 -12.57
N LYS A 122 -8.23 17.28 -13.86
CA LYS A 122 -9.15 16.76 -14.87
C LYS A 122 -9.28 15.26 -14.70
N ASP A 123 -10.42 14.70 -15.09
CA ASP A 123 -10.63 13.27 -15.10
C ASP A 123 -9.50 12.57 -15.89
N LYS A 124 -8.98 11.52 -15.29
CA LYS A 124 -7.85 10.76 -15.85
C LYS A 124 -8.33 9.36 -16.20
N GLU A 125 -8.11 8.96 -17.43
CA GLU A 125 -8.44 7.62 -17.91
C GLU A 125 -7.23 6.71 -17.79
N VAL A 126 -7.44 5.52 -17.21
CA VAL A 126 -6.43 4.47 -17.07
C VAL A 126 -6.96 3.20 -17.70
N SER A 127 -6.25 2.67 -18.70
CA SER A 127 -6.60 1.42 -19.38
C SER A 127 -5.64 0.31 -18.98
N ILE A 128 -6.19 -0.84 -18.63
CA ILE A 128 -5.39 -2.02 -18.23
C ILE A 128 -5.84 -3.20 -19.08
N ALA A 129 -4.94 -3.73 -19.90
CA ALA A 129 -5.23 -4.90 -20.73
C ALA A 129 -5.26 -6.17 -19.89
N TYR A 130 -6.17 -7.10 -20.21
CA TYR A 130 -6.27 -8.37 -19.50
C TYR A 130 -5.13 -9.32 -19.86
N ASN A 131 -4.64 -9.24 -21.08
CA ASN A 131 -3.56 -10.10 -21.56
C ASN A 131 -2.32 -9.26 -21.80
N LYS A 132 -1.32 -9.45 -20.94
CA LYS A 132 0.05 -9.02 -21.22
C LYS A 132 0.79 -10.19 -21.82
N SER A 133 1.04 -10.09 -23.09
CA SER A 133 1.97 -11.02 -23.76
C SER A 133 3.41 -10.57 -23.52
#